data_f2afb0b4bdb5600e1e2b932577d58c4d
#
_entry.id   f2afb0b4bdb5600e1e2b932577d58c4d
#
_cell.length_a   1.000
_cell.length_b   1.000
_cell.length_c   1.000
_cell.angle_alpha   90.00
_cell.angle_beta   90.00
_cell.angle_gamma   90.00
#
_symmetry.space_group_name_H-M   'P 1'
#
loop_
_entity.id
_entity.type
_entity.pdbx_description
1 polymer ?
#
loop_
_entity_poly.entity_id
_entity_poly.type
_entity_poly.pdbx_seq_one_letter_code
_entity_poly.pdbx_strand_id
1 'polypeptide(L)'
;MNQPKKPSQIAVWVIFSLIIGSFMASCNTGTIEPESVALGTEYFPLETGRYIDYQVEDIQFTLINSPDTSRYLIRELIADKFVDINGDSAFRLERLRRPNTSVAWELDSVWVAKRSSVRAVVIQNNQPLVKLVFPLENNRRWDGNILNGFAENFYEIQNLGQAFSIDTFNFAKTLKVVQANDSSLVGIDQRNEIYAVDVGLVYKDSVVVTLCTATPECFNQVESGRKSIQKVIGFGKL
;
A
#
# COMPACT_ATOMS: atom_id res chain seq x y z
N MET A 1 -17.84 -67.70 -63.40
CA MET A 1 -18.19 -67.51 -61.99
C MET A 1 -16.89 -67.24 -61.21
N ASN A 2 -16.54 -65.95 -61.00
CA ASN A 2 -15.30 -65.55 -60.32
C ASN A 2 -15.59 -65.39 -58.83
N GLN A 3 -14.92 -66.21 -58.03
CA GLN A 3 -14.98 -66.03 -56.56
C GLN A 3 -14.01 -64.91 -56.11
N PRO A 4 -14.41 -64.05 -55.18
CA PRO A 4 -13.53 -63.04 -54.67
C PRO A 4 -12.45 -63.65 -53.73
N LYS A 5 -11.19 -63.35 -54.00
CA LYS A 5 -10.07 -63.71 -53.12
C LYS A 5 -10.21 -63.05 -51.75
N LYS A 6 -10.20 -63.83 -50.66
CA LYS A 6 -10.15 -63.34 -49.29
C LYS A 6 -8.81 -62.62 -49.09
N PRO A 7 -8.82 -61.39 -48.45
CA PRO A 7 -7.58 -60.71 -48.14
C PRO A 7 -6.77 -61.53 -47.13
N SER A 8 -5.44 -61.56 -47.30
CA SER A 8 -4.54 -62.29 -46.40
C SER A 8 -4.59 -61.72 -44.98
N GLN A 9 -4.58 -62.60 -43.99
CA GLN A 9 -4.62 -62.18 -42.58
C GLN A 9 -3.51 -61.17 -42.19
N ILE A 10 -2.37 -61.21 -42.90
CA ILE A 10 -1.26 -60.31 -42.76
C ILE A 10 -1.66 -58.86 -43.11
N ALA A 11 -2.42 -58.66 -44.18
CA ALA A 11 -2.90 -57.31 -44.58
C ALA A 11 -3.84 -56.66 -43.53
N VAL A 12 -4.67 -57.51 -42.91
CA VAL A 12 -5.60 -57.01 -41.82
C VAL A 12 -4.84 -56.58 -40.57
N TRP A 13 -3.81 -57.33 -40.21
CA TRP A 13 -2.96 -56.95 -39.01
C TRP A 13 -2.15 -55.67 -39.22
N VAL A 14 -1.64 -55.46 -40.45
CA VAL A 14 -0.89 -54.22 -40.78
C VAL A 14 -1.80 -52.98 -40.74
N ILE A 15 -3.03 -53.10 -41.26
CA ILE A 15 -4.02 -52.01 -41.22
C ILE A 15 -4.46 -51.72 -39.78
N PHE A 16 -4.64 -52.75 -38.95
CA PHE A 16 -5.02 -52.56 -37.54
C PHE A 16 -3.90 -51.93 -36.71
N SER A 17 -2.61 -52.26 -36.97
CA SER A 17 -1.47 -51.62 -36.34
C SER A 17 -1.29 -50.16 -36.75
N LEU A 18 -1.62 -49.76 -37.98
CA LEU A 18 -1.54 -48.39 -38.45
C LEU A 18 -2.62 -47.48 -37.80
N ILE A 19 -3.80 -48.02 -37.51
CA ILE A 19 -4.91 -47.30 -36.89
C ILE A 19 -4.64 -47.04 -35.39
N ILE A 20 -3.99 -47.98 -34.70
CA ILE A 20 -3.65 -47.82 -33.27
C ILE A 20 -2.50 -46.81 -33.08
N GLY A 21 -1.60 -46.68 -34.05
CA GLY A 21 -0.49 -45.70 -33.99
C GLY A 21 -0.91 -44.23 -34.12
N SER A 22 -2.13 -43.94 -34.66
CA SER A 22 -2.62 -42.59 -34.92
C SER A 22 -3.32 -41.94 -33.71
N PHE A 23 -3.57 -42.65 -32.61
CA PHE A 23 -4.25 -42.10 -31.42
C PHE A 23 -3.34 -41.58 -30.32
N MET A 24 -1.99 -41.64 -30.50
CA MET A 24 -1.05 -41.19 -29.49
C MET A 24 -0.49 -39.77 -29.71
N ALA A 25 -1.02 -39.01 -30.65
CA ALA A 25 -0.53 -37.68 -30.96
C ALA A 25 -1.63 -36.62 -30.74
N SER A 26 -2.14 -36.47 -29.54
CA SER A 26 -2.80 -35.21 -29.14
C SER A 26 -3.10 -35.17 -27.64
N CYS A 27 -2.10 -34.94 -26.86
CA CYS A 27 -2.25 -34.26 -25.58
C CYS A 27 -1.14 -33.19 -25.48
N ASN A 28 -1.29 -32.16 -26.29
CA ASN A 28 -0.62 -30.91 -26.01
C ASN A 28 -1.50 -30.22 -24.96
N THR A 29 -1.40 -30.65 -23.69
CA THR A 29 -1.89 -29.90 -22.57
C THR A 29 -0.96 -28.70 -22.46
N GLY A 30 -1.26 -27.65 -23.22
CA GLY A 30 -0.75 -26.33 -22.88
C GLY A 30 -1.21 -26.04 -21.45
N THR A 31 -0.32 -26.23 -20.50
CA THR A 31 -0.48 -25.69 -19.15
C THR A 31 -0.59 -24.20 -19.36
N ILE A 32 -1.80 -23.66 -19.26
CA ILE A 32 -2.00 -22.23 -19.07
C ILE A 32 -1.40 -21.98 -17.68
N GLU A 33 -0.13 -21.56 -17.64
CA GLU A 33 0.40 -21.01 -16.40
C GLU A 33 -0.54 -19.88 -16.01
N PRO A 34 -1.15 -19.91 -14.81
CA PRO A 34 -1.98 -18.80 -14.38
C PRO A 34 -1.10 -17.57 -14.40
N GLU A 35 -1.51 -16.57 -15.18
CA GLU A 35 -0.84 -15.28 -15.26
C GLU A 35 -0.60 -14.80 -13.82
N SER A 36 0.65 -14.60 -13.44
CA SER A 36 1.00 -14.23 -12.08
C SER A 36 0.34 -12.89 -11.79
N VAL A 37 -0.69 -12.89 -10.94
CA VAL A 37 -1.37 -11.66 -10.55
C VAL A 37 -0.34 -10.77 -9.87
N ALA A 38 -0.05 -9.64 -10.49
CA ALA A 38 0.84 -8.66 -9.89
C ALA A 38 0.19 -8.13 -8.61
N LEU A 39 0.75 -8.53 -7.45
CA LEU A 39 0.17 -8.19 -6.15
C LEU A 39 0.24 -6.69 -5.85
N GLY A 40 1.25 -5.98 -6.41
CA GLY A 40 1.50 -4.57 -6.11
C GLY A 40 2.27 -4.36 -4.80
N THR A 41 2.98 -5.39 -4.34
CA THR A 41 3.76 -5.30 -3.08
C THR A 41 4.92 -4.31 -3.16
N GLU A 42 5.33 -3.92 -4.36
CA GLU A 42 6.34 -2.90 -4.64
C GLU A 42 5.94 -1.48 -4.19
N TYR A 43 4.66 -1.23 -3.93
CA TYR A 43 4.20 0.03 -3.33
C TYR A 43 4.48 0.13 -1.82
N PHE A 44 4.87 -0.98 -1.19
CA PHE A 44 5.26 -1.01 0.22
C PHE A 44 6.56 -1.79 0.38
N PRO A 45 7.70 -1.27 -0.13
CA PRO A 45 8.97 -1.97 -0.09
C PRO A 45 9.51 -2.05 1.34
N LEU A 46 9.88 -3.26 1.78
CA LEU A 46 10.51 -3.51 3.08
C LEU A 46 11.88 -4.17 2.86
N GLU A 47 12.93 -3.38 3.02
CA GLU A 47 14.32 -3.80 2.90
C GLU A 47 15.18 -3.00 3.88
N THR A 48 16.04 -3.68 4.64
CA THR A 48 16.93 -3.04 5.61
C THR A 48 17.85 -2.02 4.95
N GLY A 49 18.01 -0.89 5.60
CA GLY A 49 18.80 0.26 5.14
C GLY A 49 18.01 1.26 4.29
N ARG A 50 16.81 0.93 3.80
CA ARG A 50 15.97 1.92 3.08
C ARG A 50 15.50 3.02 4.01
N TYR A 51 15.52 4.23 3.51
CA TYR A 51 14.97 5.39 4.23
C TYR A 51 14.18 6.30 3.32
N ILE A 52 13.26 7.04 3.91
CA ILE A 52 12.53 8.15 3.28
C ILE A 52 12.58 9.33 4.22
N ASP A 53 13.00 10.47 3.70
CA ASP A 53 13.02 11.76 4.41
C ASP A 53 11.79 12.57 4.02
N TYR A 54 11.15 13.15 5.01
CA TYR A 54 9.96 13.96 4.83
C TYR A 54 10.14 15.35 5.45
N GLN A 55 9.53 16.33 4.81
CA GLN A 55 9.17 17.59 5.45
C GLN A 55 7.75 17.46 6.00
N VAL A 56 7.57 17.84 7.26
CA VAL A 56 6.27 17.85 7.93
C VAL A 56 5.90 19.29 8.29
N GLU A 57 4.68 19.67 7.95
CA GLU A 57 4.01 20.86 8.48
C GLU A 57 2.80 20.41 9.27
N ASP A 58 2.69 20.89 10.50
CA ASP A 58 1.70 20.49 11.47
C ASP A 58 1.09 21.73 12.12
N ILE A 59 -0.22 21.88 11.99
CA ILE A 59 -0.97 23.03 12.51
C ILE A 59 -1.97 22.52 13.54
N GLN A 60 -1.77 22.92 14.78
CA GLN A 60 -2.67 22.62 15.90
C GLN A 60 -3.60 23.81 16.15
N PHE A 61 -4.89 23.56 16.08
CA PHE A 61 -5.94 24.53 16.40
C PHE A 61 -6.47 24.28 17.81
N THR A 62 -6.65 25.36 18.57
CA THR A 62 -7.22 25.32 19.91
C THR A 62 -8.25 26.43 20.07
N LEU A 63 -9.21 26.23 20.97
CA LEU A 63 -10.28 27.21 21.25
C LEU A 63 -9.81 28.57 21.77
N ILE A 64 -8.62 28.63 22.35
CA ILE A 64 -8.19 29.78 23.18
C ILE A 64 -7.07 30.56 22.49
N ASN A 65 -6.21 29.88 21.71
CA ASN A 65 -5.00 30.48 21.15
C ASN A 65 -5.03 30.50 19.63
N SER A 66 -4.25 31.39 19.04
CA SER A 66 -3.94 31.32 17.61
C SER A 66 -3.37 29.94 17.24
N PRO A 67 -3.61 29.48 16.01
CA PRO A 67 -3.07 28.19 15.56
C PRO A 67 -1.55 28.13 15.74
N ASP A 68 -1.07 27.04 16.33
CA ASP A 68 0.37 26.77 16.45
C ASP A 68 0.82 25.95 15.22
N THR A 69 1.86 26.45 14.53
CA THR A 69 2.41 25.82 13.34
C THR A 69 3.82 25.34 13.59
N SER A 70 4.02 24.04 13.53
CA SER A 70 5.32 23.39 13.64
C SER A 70 5.80 22.87 12.28
N ARG A 71 7.07 23.11 11.95
CA ARG A 71 7.74 22.56 10.78
C ARG A 71 8.99 21.81 11.20
N TYR A 72 9.14 20.58 10.70
CA TYR A 72 10.27 19.72 11.04
C TYR A 72 10.50 18.67 9.97
N LEU A 73 11.61 17.95 10.09
CA LEU A 73 11.98 16.85 9.21
C LEU A 73 11.84 15.52 9.95
N ILE A 74 11.37 14.51 9.23
CA ILE A 74 11.30 13.12 9.70
C ILE A 74 12.10 12.25 8.72
N ARG A 75 12.88 11.31 9.25
CA ARG A 75 13.41 10.17 8.51
C ARG A 75 12.71 8.91 9.00
N GLU A 76 12.13 8.16 8.09
CA GLU A 76 11.69 6.78 8.34
C GLU A 76 12.75 5.84 7.78
N LEU A 77 13.41 5.07 8.66
CA LEU A 77 14.50 4.15 8.33
C LEU A 77 14.09 2.72 8.68
N ILE A 78 14.17 1.82 7.71
CA ILE A 78 14.06 0.38 7.98
C ILE A 78 15.41 -0.10 8.53
N ALA A 79 15.53 -0.18 9.86
CA ALA A 79 16.78 -0.42 10.57
C ALA A 79 17.19 -1.89 10.51
N ASP A 80 16.30 -2.79 10.84
CA ASP A 80 16.56 -4.23 10.80
C ASP A 80 15.33 -5.06 10.44
N LYS A 81 15.61 -6.32 10.07
CA LYS A 81 14.64 -7.39 9.89
C LYS A 81 14.76 -8.38 11.05
N PHE A 82 13.63 -8.82 11.59
CA PHE A 82 13.54 -9.83 12.63
C PHE A 82 12.35 -10.77 12.38
N VAL A 83 12.28 -11.84 13.15
CA VAL A 83 11.12 -12.76 13.17
C VAL A 83 10.32 -12.45 14.42
N ASP A 84 9.01 -12.23 14.27
CA ASP A 84 8.13 -11.95 15.39
C ASP A 84 7.70 -13.22 16.13
N ILE A 85 6.91 -13.06 17.19
CA ILE A 85 6.44 -14.17 18.03
C ILE A 85 5.57 -15.20 17.27
N ASN A 86 4.99 -14.81 16.14
CA ASN A 86 4.18 -15.68 15.28
C ASN A 86 4.99 -16.39 14.20
N GLY A 87 6.31 -16.14 14.13
CA GLY A 87 7.19 -16.66 13.08
C GLY A 87 7.19 -15.83 11.79
N ASP A 88 6.53 -14.68 11.75
CA ASP A 88 6.45 -13.82 10.58
C ASP A 88 7.67 -12.89 10.46
N SER A 89 8.08 -12.59 9.23
CA SER A 89 9.07 -11.55 8.97
C SER A 89 8.51 -10.17 9.31
N ALA A 90 9.23 -9.45 10.17
CA ALA A 90 8.92 -8.09 10.58
C ALA A 90 10.15 -7.20 10.45
N PHE A 91 9.94 -5.90 10.33
CA PHE A 91 10.98 -4.90 10.16
C PHE A 91 10.83 -3.81 11.22
N ARG A 92 11.93 -3.46 11.85
CA ARG A 92 11.99 -2.31 12.76
C ARG A 92 12.10 -1.05 11.92
N LEU A 93 11.10 -0.18 12.06
CA LEU A 93 11.02 1.12 11.40
C LEU A 93 11.33 2.21 12.44
N GLU A 94 12.52 2.79 12.32
CA GLU A 94 12.92 3.93 13.17
C GLU A 94 12.45 5.23 12.54
N ARG A 95 11.78 6.05 13.33
CA ARG A 95 11.45 7.41 12.98
C ARG A 95 12.38 8.34 13.72
N LEU A 96 13.17 9.09 12.96
CA LEU A 96 14.09 10.07 13.46
C LEU A 96 13.55 11.46 13.11
N ARG A 97 13.71 12.41 14.01
CA ARG A 97 13.22 13.78 13.87
C ARG A 97 14.36 14.77 14.01
N ARG A 98 14.26 15.88 13.31
CA ARG A 98 15.09 17.06 13.50
C ARG A 98 14.34 18.33 13.10
N PRO A 99 14.63 19.51 13.71
CA PRO A 99 13.95 20.75 13.37
C PRO A 99 14.36 21.27 11.96
N ASN A 100 15.60 21.04 11.54
CA ASN A 100 16.15 21.48 10.26
C ASN A 100 17.40 20.67 9.89
N THR A 101 17.99 20.95 8.74
CA THR A 101 19.14 20.21 8.19
C THR A 101 20.45 20.43 8.95
N SER A 102 20.57 21.48 9.76
CA SER A 102 21.79 21.80 10.53
C SER A 102 21.88 21.02 11.84
N VAL A 103 20.82 20.33 12.25
CA VAL A 103 20.74 19.57 13.49
C VAL A 103 20.80 18.07 13.15
N ALA A 104 21.48 17.29 14.01
CA ALA A 104 21.54 15.84 13.87
C ALA A 104 20.14 15.22 14.02
N TRP A 105 19.97 14.03 13.44
CA TRP A 105 18.78 13.23 13.63
C TRP A 105 18.73 12.68 15.06
N GLU A 106 17.55 12.78 15.69
CA GLU A 106 17.25 12.20 16.99
C GLU A 106 16.13 11.17 16.85
N LEU A 107 16.22 10.08 17.61
CA LEU A 107 15.18 9.04 17.58
C LEU A 107 13.89 9.59 18.22
N ASP A 108 12.83 9.65 17.42
CA ASP A 108 11.49 10.09 17.85
C ASP A 108 10.64 8.91 18.30
N SER A 109 10.58 7.87 17.49
CA SER A 109 9.76 6.67 17.76
C SER A 109 10.27 5.46 17.02
N VAL A 110 9.86 4.27 17.47
CA VAL A 110 10.14 2.99 16.81
C VAL A 110 8.81 2.30 16.53
N TRP A 111 8.63 1.94 15.27
CA TRP A 111 7.47 1.20 14.79
C TRP A 111 7.90 -0.17 14.24
N VAL A 112 6.92 -1.01 13.94
CA VAL A 112 7.14 -2.27 13.25
C VAL A 112 6.35 -2.25 11.95
N ALA A 113 7.02 -2.61 10.85
CA ALA A 113 6.38 -2.79 9.55
C ALA A 113 6.40 -4.27 9.15
N LYS A 114 5.28 -4.77 8.62
CA LYS A 114 5.12 -6.15 8.14
C LYS A 114 4.45 -6.14 6.78
N ARG A 115 4.82 -7.09 5.91
CA ARG A 115 4.18 -7.29 4.61
C ARG A 115 4.08 -8.78 4.32
N SER A 116 2.89 -9.21 3.94
CA SER A 116 2.59 -10.54 3.40
C SER A 116 2.07 -10.42 1.97
N SER A 117 1.68 -11.53 1.36
CA SER A 117 0.96 -11.54 0.08
C SER A 117 -0.48 -11.00 0.18
N VAL A 118 -1.00 -10.77 1.40
CA VAL A 118 -2.39 -10.34 1.62
C VAL A 118 -2.46 -8.88 2.04
N ARG A 119 -1.50 -8.40 2.85
CA ARG A 119 -1.56 -7.04 3.43
C ARG A 119 -0.20 -6.50 3.85
N ALA A 120 -0.12 -5.17 3.90
CA ALA A 120 0.94 -4.42 4.58
C ALA A 120 0.40 -3.80 5.86
N VAL A 121 1.15 -3.92 6.96
CA VAL A 121 0.75 -3.47 8.31
C VAL A 121 1.87 -2.64 8.90
N VAL A 122 1.51 -1.53 9.53
CA VAL A 122 2.41 -0.77 10.41
C VAL A 122 1.85 -0.80 11.82
N ILE A 123 2.69 -1.19 12.78
CA ILE A 123 2.36 -1.17 14.20
C ILE A 123 3.01 0.09 14.79
N GLN A 124 2.20 1.06 15.14
CA GLN A 124 2.61 2.32 15.78
C GLN A 124 1.90 2.46 17.13
N ASN A 125 2.65 2.81 18.17
CA ASN A 125 2.11 2.92 19.54
C ASN A 125 1.33 1.66 19.97
N ASN A 126 1.85 0.46 19.64
CA ASN A 126 1.21 -0.85 19.86
C ASN A 126 -0.15 -1.04 19.15
N GLN A 127 -0.48 -0.20 18.18
CA GLN A 127 -1.69 -0.32 17.38
C GLN A 127 -1.35 -0.77 15.96
N PRO A 128 -1.70 -1.99 15.54
CA PRO A 128 -1.53 -2.45 14.17
C PRO A 128 -2.57 -1.80 13.26
N LEU A 129 -2.08 -1.15 12.19
CA LEU A 129 -2.90 -0.52 11.15
C LEU A 129 -2.63 -1.21 9.82
N VAL A 130 -3.68 -1.64 9.13
CA VAL A 130 -3.57 -2.22 7.78
C VAL A 130 -3.48 -1.07 6.78
N LYS A 131 -2.27 -0.86 6.26
CA LYS A 131 -1.96 0.24 5.35
C LYS A 131 -2.36 -0.05 3.90
N LEU A 132 -2.16 -1.28 3.43
CA LEU A 132 -2.54 -1.76 2.10
C LEU A 132 -3.06 -3.18 2.19
N VAL A 133 -3.93 -3.58 1.27
CA VAL A 133 -4.38 -4.97 1.05
C VAL A 133 -4.07 -5.39 -0.38
N PHE A 134 -3.63 -6.61 -0.57
CA PHE A 134 -3.19 -7.17 -1.85
C PHE A 134 -4.15 -8.25 -2.37
N PRO A 135 -4.26 -8.43 -3.70
CA PRO A 135 -3.72 -7.60 -4.77
C PRO A 135 -4.29 -6.18 -4.75
N LEU A 136 -3.51 -5.20 -5.24
CA LEU A 136 -3.99 -3.82 -5.33
C LEU A 136 -4.99 -3.67 -6.48
N GLU A 137 -6.11 -3.03 -6.20
CA GLU A 137 -7.18 -2.77 -7.19
C GLU A 137 -7.81 -1.39 -6.91
N ASN A 138 -8.15 -0.64 -7.95
CA ASN A 138 -8.90 0.62 -7.78
C ASN A 138 -10.25 0.34 -7.10
N ASN A 139 -10.66 1.26 -6.21
CA ASN A 139 -11.88 1.21 -5.42
C ASN A 139 -11.93 0.04 -4.41
N ARG A 140 -10.84 -0.70 -4.22
CA ARG A 140 -10.76 -1.71 -3.18
C ARG A 140 -10.83 -1.06 -1.81
N ARG A 141 -11.72 -1.59 -0.96
CA ARG A 141 -11.97 -1.08 0.40
C ARG A 141 -11.60 -2.13 1.44
N TRP A 142 -11.10 -1.67 2.57
CA TRP A 142 -10.82 -2.50 3.74
C TRP A 142 -10.90 -1.68 5.02
N ASP A 143 -11.13 -2.35 6.13
CA ASP A 143 -11.03 -1.73 7.44
C ASP A 143 -9.55 -1.63 7.86
N GLY A 144 -9.01 -0.40 7.96
CA GLY A 144 -7.65 -0.13 8.41
C GLY A 144 -7.40 -0.56 9.86
N ASN A 145 -8.46 -0.68 10.66
CA ASN A 145 -8.44 -1.00 12.09
C ASN A 145 -8.73 -2.48 12.40
N ILE A 146 -8.95 -3.34 11.39
CA ILE A 146 -9.35 -4.74 11.58
C ILE A 146 -8.44 -5.57 12.49
N LEU A 147 -7.21 -5.11 12.74
CA LEU A 147 -6.22 -5.79 13.59
C LEU A 147 -6.06 -5.14 14.97
N ASN A 148 -6.83 -4.11 15.30
CA ASN A 148 -6.78 -3.42 16.58
C ASN A 148 -8.18 -3.28 17.20
N GLY A 149 -8.28 -2.65 18.36
CA GLY A 149 -9.56 -2.50 19.09
C GLY A 149 -10.32 -1.21 18.80
N PHE A 150 -9.93 -0.42 17.80
CA PHE A 150 -10.63 0.80 17.43
C PHE A 150 -11.88 0.50 16.60
N ALA A 151 -12.77 1.49 16.49
CA ALA A 151 -13.90 1.42 15.58
C ALA A 151 -13.44 1.23 14.13
N GLU A 152 -14.27 0.58 13.31
CA GLU A 152 -14.02 0.39 11.89
C GLU A 152 -13.68 1.71 11.19
N ASN A 153 -12.67 1.68 10.34
CA ASN A 153 -12.26 2.81 9.52
C ASN A 153 -11.93 2.33 8.11
N PHE A 154 -12.85 2.53 7.19
CA PHE A 154 -12.75 2.01 5.84
C PHE A 154 -11.86 2.88 4.96
N TYR A 155 -10.75 2.31 4.53
CA TYR A 155 -9.82 2.88 3.54
C TYR A 155 -10.19 2.43 2.13
N GLU A 156 -9.83 3.24 1.13
CA GLU A 156 -10.11 2.97 -0.28
C GLU A 156 -8.91 3.32 -1.16
N ILE A 157 -8.57 2.44 -2.12
CA ILE A 157 -7.56 2.72 -3.14
C ILE A 157 -8.17 3.51 -4.29
N GLN A 158 -7.51 4.59 -4.67
CA GLN A 158 -7.83 5.40 -5.84
C GLN A 158 -6.56 5.66 -6.67
N ASN A 159 -6.72 5.97 -7.95
CA ASN A 159 -5.64 6.39 -8.84
C ASN A 159 -4.47 5.39 -8.94
N LEU A 160 -4.74 4.09 -8.84
CA LEU A 160 -3.72 3.06 -8.96
C LEU A 160 -3.03 3.13 -10.34
N GLY A 161 -1.69 3.18 -10.32
CA GLY A 161 -0.84 3.24 -11.50
C GLY A 161 -0.72 4.63 -12.13
N GLN A 162 -1.34 5.67 -11.56
CA GLN A 162 -1.23 7.03 -12.08
C GLN A 162 0.05 7.73 -11.61
N ALA A 163 0.52 8.68 -12.42
CA ALA A 163 1.67 9.51 -12.07
C ALA A 163 1.29 10.54 -11.00
N PHE A 164 2.26 10.87 -10.15
CA PHE A 164 2.15 11.92 -9.13
C PHE A 164 3.43 12.73 -9.06
N SER A 165 3.28 14.06 -9.03
CA SER A 165 4.40 14.98 -8.90
C SER A 165 4.26 15.83 -7.66
N ILE A 166 5.36 16.01 -6.92
CA ILE A 166 5.42 16.86 -5.73
C ILE A 166 6.79 17.50 -5.62
N ASP A 167 6.83 18.83 -5.52
CA ASP A 167 8.04 19.63 -5.55
C ASP A 167 8.93 19.24 -6.76
N THR A 168 10.10 18.67 -6.52
CA THR A 168 11.05 18.23 -7.59
C THR A 168 10.92 16.75 -7.95
N PHE A 169 10.08 15.99 -7.26
CA PHE A 169 9.92 14.56 -7.48
C PHE A 169 8.77 14.25 -8.43
N ASN A 170 9.02 13.30 -9.35
CA ASN A 170 8.04 12.78 -10.30
C ASN A 170 7.99 11.25 -10.18
N PHE A 171 6.87 10.73 -9.75
CA PHE A 171 6.62 9.30 -9.60
C PHE A 171 5.71 8.82 -10.72
N ALA A 172 6.20 7.92 -11.56
CA ALA A 172 5.47 7.45 -12.74
C ALA A 172 4.26 6.57 -12.39
N LYS A 173 4.34 5.83 -11.30
CA LYS A 173 3.29 4.91 -10.83
C LYS A 173 3.06 5.10 -9.33
N THR A 174 1.88 5.56 -8.99
CA THR A 174 1.46 5.75 -7.60
C THR A 174 0.09 5.14 -7.35
N LEU A 175 -0.33 5.11 -6.12
CA LEU A 175 -1.71 4.91 -5.69
C LEU A 175 -2.02 5.89 -4.57
N LYS A 176 -3.29 6.27 -4.47
CA LYS A 176 -3.82 7.06 -3.36
C LYS A 176 -4.67 6.16 -2.46
N VAL A 177 -4.42 6.20 -1.15
CA VAL A 177 -5.29 5.62 -0.13
C VAL A 177 -6.09 6.74 0.52
N VAL A 178 -7.40 6.72 0.35
CA VAL A 178 -8.32 7.60 1.08
C VAL A 178 -8.69 6.91 2.38
N GLN A 179 -8.30 7.47 3.51
CA GLN A 179 -8.56 6.92 4.85
C GLN A 179 -9.80 7.52 5.49
N ALA A 180 -10.13 8.74 5.13
CA ALA A 180 -11.37 9.43 5.48
C ALA A 180 -11.62 10.53 4.45
N ASN A 181 -12.88 10.81 4.17
CA ASN A 181 -13.32 11.93 3.32
C ASN A 181 -14.69 12.39 3.78
N ASP A 182 -14.79 12.79 5.05
CA ASP A 182 -16.01 13.33 5.63
C ASP A 182 -15.89 14.84 5.81
N SER A 183 -16.95 15.56 5.45
CA SER A 183 -17.05 17.00 5.62
C SER A 183 -18.49 17.36 5.92
N SER A 184 -18.69 18.01 7.05
CA SER A 184 -19.99 18.44 7.54
C SER A 184 -19.93 19.90 8.00
N LEU A 185 -21.08 20.45 8.44
CA LEU A 185 -21.15 21.79 9.01
C LEU A 185 -20.44 21.91 10.37
N VAL A 186 -20.15 20.77 11.02
CA VAL A 186 -19.55 20.75 12.37
C VAL A 186 -18.11 20.27 12.38
N GLY A 187 -17.59 19.75 11.29
CA GLY A 187 -16.21 19.27 11.24
C GLY A 187 -15.81 18.67 9.90
N ILE A 188 -14.52 18.47 9.77
CA ILE A 188 -13.87 17.86 8.61
C ILE A 188 -12.96 16.74 9.11
N ASP A 189 -13.09 15.54 8.53
CA ASP A 189 -12.13 14.44 8.65
C ASP A 189 -11.73 13.99 7.23
N GLN A 190 -10.59 14.50 6.76
CA GLN A 190 -10.02 14.16 5.46
C GLN A 190 -8.59 13.67 5.65
N ARG A 191 -8.32 12.43 5.28
CA ARG A 191 -7.01 11.80 5.46
C ARG A 191 -6.64 10.98 4.23
N ASN A 192 -5.49 11.29 3.64
CA ASN A 192 -5.01 10.64 2.44
C ASN A 192 -3.54 10.24 2.57
N GLU A 193 -3.15 9.16 1.91
CA GLU A 193 -1.77 8.72 1.74
C GLU A 193 -1.51 8.40 0.27
N ILE A 194 -0.34 8.79 -0.27
CA ILE A 194 0.08 8.44 -1.63
C ILE A 194 1.34 7.59 -1.53
N TYR A 195 1.30 6.43 -2.17
CA TYR A 195 2.41 5.48 -2.24
C TYR A 195 2.94 5.41 -3.67
N ALA A 196 4.25 5.37 -3.83
CA ALA A 196 4.93 5.21 -5.11
C ALA A 196 5.64 3.85 -5.18
N VAL A 197 5.68 3.28 -6.39
CA VAL A 197 6.42 2.04 -6.68
C VAL A 197 7.88 2.19 -6.27
N ASP A 198 8.42 1.17 -5.59
CA ASP A 198 9.79 1.05 -5.11
C ASP A 198 10.25 2.14 -4.12
N VAL A 199 9.35 3.03 -3.72
CA VAL A 199 9.65 4.06 -2.71
C VAL A 199 8.85 3.83 -1.43
N GLY A 200 7.54 3.62 -1.53
CA GLY A 200 6.61 3.55 -0.41
C GLY A 200 5.82 4.84 -0.27
N LEU A 201 5.52 5.27 0.95
CA LEU A 201 4.76 6.48 1.23
C LEU A 201 5.53 7.72 0.78
N VAL A 202 4.96 8.53 -0.14
CA VAL A 202 5.60 9.75 -0.65
C VAL A 202 4.87 11.03 -0.23
N TYR A 203 3.60 10.91 0.11
CA TYR A 203 2.78 12.03 0.56
C TYR A 203 1.71 11.56 1.53
N LYS A 204 1.44 12.37 2.53
CA LYS A 204 0.33 12.19 3.46
C LYS A 204 -0.23 13.56 3.84
N ASP A 205 -1.55 13.68 3.81
CA ASP A 205 -2.27 14.81 4.37
C ASP A 205 -3.37 14.34 5.33
N SER A 206 -3.63 15.16 6.32
CA SER A 206 -4.66 14.91 7.31
C SER A 206 -5.25 16.24 7.77
N VAL A 207 -6.55 16.37 7.66
CA VAL A 207 -7.34 17.48 8.20
C VAL A 207 -8.41 16.88 9.09
N VAL A 208 -8.24 17.00 10.40
CA VAL A 208 -9.20 16.55 11.41
C VAL A 208 -9.53 17.73 12.29
N VAL A 209 -10.61 18.42 11.99
CA VAL A 209 -10.96 19.69 12.67
C VAL A 209 -12.44 19.75 12.97
N THR A 210 -12.77 20.43 14.08
CA THR A 210 -14.11 20.88 14.43
C THR A 210 -14.31 22.29 13.89
N LEU A 211 -15.49 22.57 13.34
CA LEU A 211 -15.87 23.87 12.86
C LEU A 211 -16.78 24.58 13.88
N CYS A 212 -16.59 25.87 14.02
CA CYS A 212 -17.41 26.69 14.90
C CYS A 212 -18.84 26.83 14.32
N THR A 213 -19.83 26.62 15.20
CA THR A 213 -21.26 26.76 14.90
C THR A 213 -21.97 27.63 15.94
N ALA A 214 -21.24 28.21 16.89
CA ALA A 214 -21.82 28.89 18.04
C ALA A 214 -22.44 30.27 17.69
N THR A 215 -21.80 31.00 16.76
CA THR A 215 -22.30 32.32 16.33
C THR A 215 -22.14 32.49 14.81
N PRO A 216 -22.95 33.37 14.17
CA PRO A 216 -22.82 33.64 12.74
C PRO A 216 -21.41 34.10 12.32
N GLU A 217 -20.70 34.82 13.16
CA GLU A 217 -19.38 35.40 12.88
C GLU A 217 -18.28 34.34 12.84
N CYS A 218 -18.41 33.26 13.61
CA CYS A 218 -17.44 32.17 13.64
C CYS A 218 -17.79 31.03 12.66
N PHE A 219 -18.95 31.09 12.04
CA PHE A 219 -19.46 29.99 11.21
C PHE A 219 -18.44 29.54 10.15
N ASN A 220 -18.21 28.23 10.04
CA ASN A 220 -17.20 27.60 9.19
C ASN A 220 -15.73 27.94 9.52
N GLN A 221 -15.43 28.65 10.59
CA GLN A 221 -14.05 28.81 11.04
C GLN A 221 -13.61 27.56 11.81
N VAL A 222 -12.33 27.22 11.70
CA VAL A 222 -11.78 26.09 12.46
C VAL A 222 -11.68 26.47 13.93
N GLU A 223 -12.38 25.74 14.77
CA GLU A 223 -12.45 25.94 16.20
C GLU A 223 -11.36 25.16 16.93
N SER A 224 -11.17 23.90 16.58
CA SER A 224 -10.16 23.04 17.18
C SER A 224 -9.75 21.90 16.24
N GLY A 225 -8.69 21.18 16.55
CA GLY A 225 -8.23 20.04 15.80
C GLY A 225 -6.85 20.21 15.20
N ARG A 226 -6.55 19.46 14.15
CA ARG A 226 -5.20 19.40 13.57
C ARG A 226 -5.24 19.29 12.05
N LYS A 227 -4.33 20.00 11.40
CA LYS A 227 -3.97 19.80 9.99
C LYS A 227 -2.51 19.39 9.93
N SER A 228 -2.19 18.36 9.14
CA SER A 228 -0.82 17.88 8.98
C SER A 228 -0.56 17.50 7.54
N ILE A 229 0.59 17.92 7.02
CA ILE A 229 1.08 17.51 5.71
C ILE A 229 2.49 16.92 5.91
N GLN A 230 2.71 15.74 5.36
CA GLN A 230 4.01 15.08 5.29
C GLN A 230 4.32 14.82 3.82
N LYS A 231 5.43 15.37 3.32
CA LYS A 231 5.84 15.23 1.92
C LYS A 231 7.30 14.81 1.80
N VAL A 232 7.56 13.90 0.86
CA VAL A 232 8.90 13.40 0.59
C VAL A 232 9.83 14.53 0.15
N ILE A 233 11.05 14.53 0.71
CA ILE A 233 12.15 15.43 0.32
C ILE A 233 13.42 14.67 -0.03
N GLY A 234 13.45 13.36 0.16
CA GLY A 234 14.55 12.47 -0.19
C GLY A 234 14.23 11.02 0.15
N PHE A 235 14.87 10.11 -0.54
CA PHE A 235 14.80 8.67 -0.23
C PHE A 235 16.03 7.96 -0.78
N GLY A 236 16.34 6.79 -0.22
CA GLY A 236 17.50 6.01 -0.64
C GLY A 236 17.72 4.78 0.22
N LYS A 237 18.98 4.32 0.22
CA LYS A 237 19.44 3.19 1.02
C LYS A 237 20.81 3.55 1.63
N LEU A 238 20.98 3.26 2.94
CA LEU A 238 22.23 3.39 3.69
C LEU A 238 23.14 2.18 3.46
#